data_e5c373bfe170d90f987ee12e3121c314
#
_entry.id   e5c373bfe170d90f987ee12e3121c314
#
_cell.length_a   1.000
_cell.length_b   1.000
_cell.length_c   1.000
_cell.angle_alpha   90.00
_cell.angle_beta   90.00
_cell.angle_gamma   90.00
#
_symmetry.space_group_name_H-M   'P 1'
#
loop_
_entity.id
_entity.type
_entity.pdbx_description
1 polymer ?
#
loop_
_entity_poly.entity_id
_entity_poly.type
_entity_poly.pdbx_seq_one_letter_code
_entity_poly.pdbx_strand_id
1 'polypeptide(L)'
;VKEVMCAYNRFEGEPCCGSNRLLMQILRDEWKYKGIVVSDCGAISDFWRKGDHETHPDKETASAGAVLSGTDLECGNNYKSLPEAVQKGLIDEKQIDISVKRLLTARFELGEMDEHVCWDSIPYSVVDSKAHKDLALEIARKSIVLLQNRNNILPLKEDMKIALIGPNAND
;
A
#
# COMPACT_ATOMS: atom_id res chain seq x y z
N VAL A 1 2.47 13.39 1.42
CA VAL A 1 2.60 11.94 1.21
C VAL A 1 3.50 11.70 0.00
N LYS A 2 4.50 10.82 0.11
CA LYS A 2 5.45 10.51 -0.98
C LYS A 2 5.01 9.30 -1.82
N GLU A 3 4.25 8.42 -1.23
CA GLU A 3 3.73 7.21 -1.88
C GLU A 3 2.27 6.98 -1.52
N VAL A 4 1.47 6.52 -2.47
CA VAL A 4 0.09 6.07 -2.30
C VAL A 4 -0.07 4.69 -2.91
N MET A 5 -0.92 3.86 -2.30
CA MET A 5 -1.20 2.52 -2.79
C MET A 5 -2.58 2.49 -3.44
N CYS A 6 -2.69 1.89 -4.62
CA CYS A 6 -3.96 1.60 -5.24
C CYS A 6 -4.53 0.27 -4.75
N ALA A 7 -5.85 0.18 -4.65
CA ALA A 7 -6.55 -0.93 -4.02
C ALA A 7 -6.95 -2.03 -5.02
N TYR A 8 -7.38 -3.19 -4.49
CA TYR A 8 -7.85 -4.32 -5.31
C TYR A 8 -9.16 -4.07 -6.05
N ASN A 9 -10.07 -3.29 -5.45
CA ASN A 9 -11.41 -3.12 -5.99
C ASN A 9 -11.42 -2.37 -7.33
N ARG A 10 -12.58 -2.38 -8.00
CA ARG A 10 -12.84 -1.55 -9.17
C ARG A 10 -13.32 -0.16 -8.78
N PHE A 11 -12.96 0.81 -9.60
CA PHE A 11 -13.50 2.16 -9.59
C PHE A 11 -14.12 2.45 -10.96
N GLU A 12 -15.41 2.73 -11.01
CA GLU A 12 -16.17 2.97 -12.25
C GLU A 12 -15.99 1.86 -13.32
N GLY A 13 -15.83 0.61 -12.87
CA GLY A 13 -15.65 -0.56 -13.74
C GLY A 13 -14.21 -0.90 -14.08
N GLU A 14 -13.24 0.01 -13.87
CA GLU A 14 -11.82 -0.23 -14.06
C GLU A 14 -11.17 -0.76 -12.75
N PRO A 15 -10.17 -1.66 -12.81
CA PRO A 15 -9.35 -1.97 -11.63
C PRO A 15 -8.72 -0.69 -11.09
N CYS A 16 -8.71 -0.45 -9.77
CA CYS A 16 -8.14 0.79 -9.22
C CYS A 16 -6.70 1.03 -9.68
N CYS A 17 -5.86 0.00 -9.71
CA CYS A 17 -4.47 0.12 -10.15
C CYS A 17 -4.30 0.28 -11.69
N GLY A 18 -5.37 0.16 -12.44
CA GLY A 18 -5.43 0.39 -13.89
C GLY A 18 -6.39 1.51 -14.29
N SER A 19 -6.89 2.27 -13.32
CA SER A 19 -7.86 3.32 -13.59
C SER A 19 -7.18 4.64 -14.00
N ASN A 20 -7.26 4.94 -15.28
CA ASN A 20 -6.81 6.23 -15.79
C ASN A 20 -7.60 7.40 -15.17
N ARG A 21 -8.90 7.21 -14.92
CA ARG A 21 -9.73 8.23 -14.24
C ARG A 21 -9.21 8.54 -12.85
N LEU A 22 -8.96 7.51 -12.05
CA LEU A 22 -8.55 7.69 -10.65
C LEU A 22 -7.11 8.19 -10.54
N LEU A 23 -6.17 7.53 -11.23
CA LEU A 23 -4.74 7.76 -11.01
C LEU A 23 -4.18 8.90 -11.86
N MET A 24 -4.60 9.02 -13.14
CA MET A 24 -4.09 10.08 -14.00
C MET A 24 -4.93 11.35 -13.85
N GLN A 25 -6.24 11.30 -14.10
CA GLN A 25 -7.06 12.51 -14.12
C GLN A 25 -7.21 13.10 -12.73
N ILE A 26 -7.68 12.35 -11.74
CA ILE A 26 -7.92 12.88 -10.38
C ILE A 26 -6.59 13.07 -9.64
N LEU A 27 -5.84 12.00 -9.44
CA LEU A 27 -4.66 12.05 -8.57
C LEU A 27 -3.56 12.94 -9.15
N ARG A 28 -3.19 12.70 -10.43
CA ARG A 28 -2.06 13.43 -11.02
C ARG A 28 -2.43 14.76 -11.61
N ASP A 29 -3.57 14.86 -12.35
CA ASP A 29 -3.91 16.09 -13.07
C ASP A 29 -4.67 17.09 -12.18
N GLU A 30 -5.70 16.66 -11.44
CA GLU A 30 -6.46 17.57 -10.58
C GLU A 30 -5.68 17.90 -9.29
N TRP A 31 -5.19 16.86 -8.58
CA TRP A 31 -4.49 17.03 -7.29
C TRP A 31 -3.00 17.33 -7.42
N LYS A 32 -2.45 17.29 -8.65
CA LYS A 32 -1.03 17.57 -8.94
C LYS A 32 -0.06 16.65 -8.14
N TYR A 33 -0.46 15.43 -7.84
CA TYR A 33 0.36 14.49 -7.12
C TYR A 33 1.57 14.05 -7.95
N LYS A 34 2.77 14.17 -7.37
CA LYS A 34 4.06 13.88 -8.03
C LYS A 34 4.78 12.65 -7.46
N GLY A 35 4.25 12.06 -6.40
CA GLY A 35 4.83 10.91 -5.73
C GLY A 35 4.61 9.59 -6.47
N ILE A 36 5.00 8.51 -5.82
CA ILE A 36 4.90 7.15 -6.33
C ILE A 36 3.49 6.61 -6.13
N VAL A 37 3.00 5.83 -7.10
CA VAL A 37 1.83 4.97 -6.93
C VAL A 37 2.32 3.52 -6.95
N VAL A 38 2.11 2.80 -5.85
CA VAL A 38 2.38 1.37 -5.74
C VAL A 38 1.08 0.57 -5.83
N SER A 39 1.12 -0.61 -6.43
CA SER A 39 -0.02 -1.52 -6.38
C SER A 39 -0.12 -2.20 -5.01
N ASP A 40 -1.34 -2.53 -4.57
CA ASP A 40 -1.48 -3.58 -3.56
C ASP A 40 -0.90 -4.90 -4.08
N CYS A 41 -0.49 -5.80 -3.15
CA CYS A 41 0.25 -7.00 -3.52
C CYS A 41 -0.60 -7.97 -4.34
N GLY A 42 -0.18 -8.18 -5.59
CA GLY A 42 -0.91 -9.04 -6.54
C GLY A 42 -2.07 -8.38 -7.29
N ALA A 43 -2.43 -7.13 -6.97
CA ALA A 43 -3.58 -6.46 -7.57
C ALA A 43 -3.55 -6.38 -9.10
N ILE A 44 -2.37 -6.32 -9.72
CA ILE A 44 -2.26 -6.33 -11.19
C ILE A 44 -2.56 -7.72 -11.76
N SER A 45 -2.35 -8.78 -10.98
CA SER A 45 -2.75 -10.13 -11.39
C SER A 45 -4.27 -10.24 -11.57
N ASP A 46 -5.05 -9.52 -10.78
CA ASP A 46 -6.50 -9.55 -10.84
C ASP A 46 -7.05 -8.98 -12.15
N PHE A 47 -6.27 -8.15 -12.88
CA PHE A 47 -6.69 -7.62 -14.18
C PHE A 47 -6.96 -8.70 -15.22
N TRP A 48 -6.19 -9.81 -15.19
CA TRP A 48 -6.20 -10.82 -16.23
C TRP A 48 -6.53 -12.24 -15.74
N ARG A 49 -6.43 -12.50 -14.43
CA ARG A 49 -6.77 -13.83 -13.91
C ARG A 49 -8.25 -14.13 -14.06
N LYS A 50 -8.52 -15.38 -14.43
CA LYS A 50 -9.88 -15.89 -14.50
C LYS A 50 -10.52 -15.93 -13.11
N GLY A 51 -11.73 -15.39 -13.02
CA GLY A 51 -12.50 -15.28 -11.79
C GLY A 51 -12.31 -13.97 -11.04
N ASP A 52 -11.30 -13.15 -11.44
CA ASP A 52 -11.06 -11.84 -10.87
C ASP A 52 -11.68 -10.73 -11.74
N HIS A 53 -10.91 -9.70 -12.14
CA HIS A 53 -11.47 -8.60 -12.93
C HIS A 53 -11.68 -8.92 -14.41
N GLU A 54 -10.80 -9.75 -14.98
CA GLU A 54 -10.85 -10.16 -16.40
C GLU A 54 -10.96 -8.98 -17.39
N THR A 55 -10.30 -7.86 -17.06
CA THR A 55 -10.29 -6.65 -17.90
C THR A 55 -9.19 -6.66 -18.96
N HIS A 56 -8.19 -7.53 -18.79
CA HIS A 56 -7.05 -7.70 -19.69
C HIS A 56 -6.90 -9.18 -20.06
N PRO A 57 -6.48 -9.49 -21.29
CA PRO A 57 -6.39 -10.89 -21.74
C PRO A 57 -5.22 -11.66 -21.14
N ASP A 58 -4.13 -10.97 -20.77
CA ASP A 58 -2.89 -11.56 -20.29
C ASP A 58 -2.11 -10.61 -19.37
N LYS A 59 -1.01 -11.12 -18.80
CA LYS A 59 -0.16 -10.36 -17.87
C LYS A 59 0.59 -9.20 -18.53
N GLU A 60 0.94 -9.32 -19.81
CA GLU A 60 1.67 -8.28 -20.54
C GLU A 60 0.79 -7.06 -20.78
N THR A 61 -0.45 -7.28 -21.22
CA THR A 61 -1.42 -6.19 -21.38
C THR A 61 -1.83 -5.59 -20.04
N ALA A 62 -1.95 -6.41 -18.98
CA ALA A 62 -2.23 -5.95 -17.62
C ALA A 62 -1.09 -5.07 -17.08
N SER A 63 0.17 -5.50 -17.26
CA SER A 63 1.34 -4.74 -16.83
C SER A 63 1.47 -3.40 -17.57
N ALA A 64 1.32 -3.43 -18.90
CA ALA A 64 1.32 -2.22 -19.72
C ALA A 64 0.18 -1.27 -19.32
N GLY A 65 -1.03 -1.79 -19.15
CA GLY A 65 -2.20 -1.02 -18.72
C GLY A 65 -2.01 -0.35 -17.37
N ALA A 66 -1.45 -1.05 -16.39
CA ALA A 66 -1.18 -0.51 -15.06
C ALA A 66 -0.15 0.64 -15.11
N VAL A 67 0.97 0.49 -15.83
CA VAL A 67 1.98 1.55 -16.00
C VAL A 67 1.39 2.76 -16.71
N LEU A 68 0.67 2.54 -17.82
CA LEU A 68 0.04 3.61 -18.60
C LEU A 68 -1.01 4.37 -17.79
N SER A 69 -1.70 3.69 -16.86
CA SER A 69 -2.66 4.31 -15.94
C SER A 69 -2.02 4.94 -14.71
N GLY A 70 -0.69 4.92 -14.59
CA GLY A 70 0.04 5.68 -13.57
C GLY A 70 0.47 4.90 -12.33
N THR A 71 0.38 3.56 -12.32
CA THR A 71 0.96 2.70 -11.28
C THR A 71 2.44 2.51 -11.55
N ASP A 72 3.29 3.11 -10.72
CA ASP A 72 4.74 3.18 -10.93
C ASP A 72 5.48 1.92 -10.44
N LEU A 73 5.00 1.31 -9.37
CA LEU A 73 5.62 0.15 -8.71
C LEU A 73 4.59 -0.95 -8.48
N GLU A 74 4.99 -2.17 -8.73
CA GLU A 74 4.16 -3.34 -8.45
C GLU A 74 4.65 -4.09 -7.21
N CYS A 75 3.76 -4.37 -6.27
CA CYS A 75 3.94 -5.43 -5.28
C CYS A 75 3.49 -6.75 -5.90
N GLY A 76 4.37 -7.43 -6.62
CA GLY A 76 4.04 -8.66 -7.34
C GLY A 76 5.09 -9.09 -8.36
N ASN A 77 4.66 -9.78 -9.42
CA ASN A 77 5.54 -10.34 -10.44
C ASN A 77 5.09 -10.06 -11.88
N ASN A 78 4.02 -9.26 -12.09
CA ASN A 78 3.53 -8.99 -13.44
C ASN A 78 4.48 -8.07 -14.21
N TYR A 79 5.09 -7.06 -13.56
CA TYR A 79 6.02 -6.13 -14.21
C TYR A 79 7.28 -6.80 -14.76
N LYS A 80 7.57 -8.06 -14.38
CA LYS A 80 8.58 -8.87 -15.07
C LYS A 80 8.25 -9.14 -16.55
N SER A 81 6.99 -8.96 -16.96
CA SER A 81 6.55 -9.09 -18.36
C SER A 81 6.57 -7.76 -19.14
N LEU A 82 7.03 -6.65 -18.54
CA LEU A 82 7.17 -5.38 -19.27
C LEU A 82 8.13 -5.44 -20.46
N PRO A 83 9.28 -6.18 -20.42
CA PRO A 83 10.10 -6.34 -21.60
C PRO A 83 9.35 -6.97 -22.79
N GLU A 84 8.54 -8.00 -22.53
CA GLU A 84 7.70 -8.63 -23.54
C GLU A 84 6.60 -7.68 -24.03
N ALA A 85 6.03 -6.88 -23.12
CA ALA A 85 5.02 -5.88 -23.48
C ALA A 85 5.61 -4.81 -24.43
N VAL A 86 6.85 -4.36 -24.18
CA VAL A 86 7.57 -3.44 -25.11
C VAL A 86 7.81 -4.10 -26.46
N GLN A 87 8.30 -5.35 -26.49
CA GLN A 87 8.53 -6.09 -27.75
C GLN A 87 7.23 -6.27 -28.55
N LYS A 88 6.10 -6.44 -27.90
CA LYS A 88 4.77 -6.53 -28.52
C LYS A 88 4.19 -5.15 -28.90
N GLY A 89 4.87 -4.05 -28.58
CA GLY A 89 4.40 -2.69 -28.87
C GLY A 89 3.20 -2.25 -28.00
N LEU A 90 2.97 -2.90 -26.86
CA LEU A 90 1.89 -2.56 -25.92
C LEU A 90 2.20 -1.31 -25.07
N ILE A 91 3.48 -1.03 -24.88
CA ILE A 91 3.99 0.13 -24.14
C ILE A 91 5.35 0.54 -24.71
N ASP A 92 5.67 1.85 -24.64
CA ASP A 92 6.99 2.39 -24.99
C ASP A 92 7.88 2.45 -23.72
N GLU A 93 9.18 2.15 -23.84
CA GLU A 93 10.16 2.29 -22.75
C GLU A 93 10.13 3.67 -22.09
N LYS A 94 9.86 4.74 -22.85
CA LYS A 94 9.73 6.10 -22.31
C LYS A 94 8.62 6.22 -21.23
N GLN A 95 7.58 5.41 -21.32
CA GLN A 95 6.51 5.40 -20.30
C GLN A 95 7.01 4.72 -19.02
N ILE A 96 7.82 3.66 -19.17
CA ILE A 96 8.45 2.98 -18.04
C ILE A 96 9.49 3.91 -17.39
N ASP A 97 10.26 4.67 -18.17
CA ASP A 97 11.23 5.66 -17.67
C ASP A 97 10.60 6.71 -16.75
N ILE A 98 9.36 7.11 -17.02
CA ILE A 98 8.62 8.05 -16.14
C ILE A 98 8.47 7.46 -14.74
N SER A 99 8.06 6.19 -14.64
CA SER A 99 7.91 5.48 -13.36
C SER A 99 9.26 5.27 -12.68
N VAL A 100 10.27 4.82 -13.42
CA VAL A 100 11.65 4.65 -12.91
C VAL A 100 12.19 5.97 -12.35
N LYS A 101 11.97 7.09 -13.07
CA LYS A 101 12.40 8.41 -12.61
C LYS A 101 11.74 8.79 -11.27
N ARG A 102 10.44 8.52 -11.09
CA ARG A 102 9.74 8.80 -9.82
C ARG A 102 10.33 7.96 -8.69
N LEU A 103 10.55 6.66 -8.92
CA LEU A 103 11.14 5.74 -7.95
C LEU A 103 12.56 6.18 -7.55
N LEU A 104 13.42 6.46 -8.51
CA LEU A 104 14.78 6.91 -8.25
C LEU A 104 14.80 8.28 -7.54
N THR A 105 13.91 9.21 -7.92
CA THR A 105 13.80 10.52 -7.25
C THR A 105 13.50 10.34 -5.75
N ALA A 106 12.56 9.46 -5.41
CA ALA A 106 12.24 9.19 -4.00
C ALA A 106 13.43 8.57 -3.25
N ARG A 107 14.18 7.65 -3.87
CA ARG A 107 15.38 7.05 -3.28
C ARG A 107 16.50 8.08 -3.05
N PHE A 108 16.70 8.98 -4.02
CA PHE A 108 17.63 10.11 -3.83
C PHE A 108 17.19 11.04 -2.70
N GLU A 109 15.90 11.38 -2.62
CA GLU A 109 15.37 12.21 -1.53
C GLU A 109 15.47 11.54 -0.15
N LEU A 110 15.48 10.20 -0.10
CA LEU A 110 15.72 9.42 1.11
C LEU A 110 17.21 9.35 1.50
N GLY A 111 18.11 9.79 0.63
CA GLY A 111 19.55 9.72 0.86
C GLY A 111 20.16 8.34 0.66
N GLU A 112 19.48 7.42 -0.04
CA GLU A 112 20.03 6.07 -0.30
C GLU A 112 21.35 6.09 -1.10
N MET A 113 21.64 7.19 -1.79
CA MET A 113 22.86 7.38 -2.56
C MET A 113 23.91 8.24 -1.82
N ASP A 114 23.57 8.73 -0.63
CA ASP A 114 24.46 9.53 0.22
C ASP A 114 25.35 8.61 1.05
N GLU A 115 26.59 9.02 1.32
CA GLU A 115 27.52 8.27 2.16
C GLU A 115 27.02 8.20 3.62
N HIS A 116 26.39 9.28 4.10
CA HIS A 116 25.81 9.38 5.43
C HIS A 116 24.52 10.17 5.42
N VAL A 117 23.53 9.67 6.20
CA VAL A 117 22.24 10.33 6.42
C VAL A 117 21.97 10.54 7.91
N CYS A 118 21.12 11.50 8.22
CA CYS A 118 20.89 11.90 9.61
C CYS A 118 20.34 10.79 10.53
N TRP A 119 19.69 9.76 9.97
CA TRP A 119 19.15 8.62 10.71
C TRP A 119 20.13 7.46 10.92
N ASP A 120 21.33 7.48 10.31
CA ASP A 120 22.36 6.44 10.51
C ASP A 120 22.81 6.35 11.99
N SER A 121 22.68 7.44 12.72
CA SER A 121 23.01 7.51 14.15
C SER A 121 21.95 6.91 15.08
N ILE A 122 20.78 6.50 14.56
CA ILE A 122 19.70 5.94 15.39
C ILE A 122 20.05 4.49 15.72
N PRO A 123 20.34 4.16 17.01
CA PRO A 123 20.74 2.80 17.37
C PRO A 123 19.55 1.85 17.33
N TYR A 124 19.81 0.58 17.01
CA TYR A 124 18.77 -0.46 16.97
C TYR A 124 18.03 -0.61 18.32
N SER A 125 18.67 -0.26 19.45
CA SER A 125 18.06 -0.27 20.79
C SER A 125 16.85 0.65 20.96
N VAL A 126 16.60 1.57 20.00
CA VAL A 126 15.39 2.40 19.97
C VAL A 126 14.16 1.56 19.61
N VAL A 127 14.35 0.49 18.81
CA VAL A 127 13.27 -0.42 18.42
C VAL A 127 12.74 -1.13 19.67
N ASP A 128 11.42 -1.10 19.86
CA ASP A 128 10.74 -1.73 21.01
C ASP A 128 11.26 -1.23 22.39
N SER A 129 11.78 -0.02 22.44
CA SER A 129 12.25 0.59 23.70
C SER A 129 11.10 0.75 24.70
N LYS A 130 11.46 0.92 25.98
CA LYS A 130 10.43 1.19 27.02
C LYS A 130 9.55 2.39 26.67
N ALA A 131 10.12 3.45 26.12
CA ALA A 131 9.38 4.64 25.71
C ALA A 131 8.34 4.30 24.62
N HIS A 132 8.70 3.47 23.63
CA HIS A 132 7.77 3.02 22.59
C HIS A 132 6.66 2.13 23.14
N LYS A 133 6.97 1.22 24.08
CA LYS A 133 5.96 0.39 24.77
C LYS A 133 4.98 1.22 25.59
N ASP A 134 5.49 2.19 26.36
CA ASP A 134 4.67 3.09 27.15
C ASP A 134 3.74 3.93 26.25
N LEU A 135 4.25 4.44 25.13
CA LEU A 135 3.45 5.19 24.15
C LEU A 135 2.40 4.30 23.48
N ALA A 136 2.75 3.08 23.09
CA ALA A 136 1.80 2.12 22.49
C ALA A 136 0.65 1.80 23.48
N LEU A 137 0.97 1.59 24.76
CA LEU A 137 -0.03 1.38 25.79
C LEU A 137 -0.94 2.61 26.00
N GLU A 138 -0.36 3.80 25.99
CA GLU A 138 -1.12 5.05 26.10
C GLU A 138 -2.08 5.22 24.93
N ILE A 139 -1.61 4.99 23.70
CA ILE A 139 -2.43 5.06 22.48
C ILE A 139 -3.57 4.03 22.56
N ALA A 140 -3.28 2.78 22.93
CA ALA A 140 -4.28 1.74 23.08
C ALA A 140 -5.38 2.14 24.08
N ARG A 141 -4.99 2.66 25.25
CA ARG A 141 -5.94 3.13 26.28
C ARG A 141 -6.81 4.28 25.77
N LYS A 142 -6.24 5.23 25.04
CA LYS A 142 -6.97 6.38 24.49
C LYS A 142 -7.85 6.05 23.30
N SER A 143 -7.54 4.97 22.56
CA SER A 143 -8.33 4.54 21.40
C SER A 143 -9.57 3.71 21.75
N ILE A 144 -9.65 3.18 22.97
CA ILE A 144 -10.80 2.38 23.41
C ILE A 144 -11.99 3.30 23.68
N VAL A 145 -13.11 3.01 23.01
CA VAL A 145 -14.37 3.75 23.17
C VAL A 145 -15.38 2.89 23.92
N LEU A 146 -15.89 3.40 25.03
CA LEU A 146 -16.97 2.74 25.77
C LEU A 146 -18.31 2.99 25.07
N LEU A 147 -18.77 2.03 24.27
CA LEU A 147 -20.04 2.14 23.53
C LEU A 147 -21.25 1.90 24.43
N GLN A 148 -21.11 1.05 25.45
CA GLN A 148 -22.19 0.69 26.34
C GLN A 148 -21.66 0.16 27.67
N ASN A 149 -22.33 0.51 28.79
CA ASN A 149 -22.07 -0.04 30.13
C ASN A 149 -23.40 -0.33 30.84
N ARG A 150 -24.07 -1.40 30.42
CA ARG A 150 -25.36 -1.81 31.04
C ARG A 150 -25.14 -2.25 32.48
N ASN A 151 -26.04 -1.80 33.37
CA ASN A 151 -26.00 -2.11 34.78
C ASN A 151 -24.68 -1.73 35.49
N ASN A 152 -23.92 -0.80 34.93
CA ASN A 152 -22.61 -0.37 35.47
C ASN A 152 -21.66 -1.54 35.75
N ILE A 153 -21.59 -2.50 34.84
CA ILE A 153 -20.73 -3.68 35.00
C ILE A 153 -19.25 -3.32 34.95
N LEU A 154 -18.90 -2.22 34.29
CA LEU A 154 -17.54 -1.68 34.27
C LEU A 154 -17.38 -0.54 35.29
N PRO A 155 -16.23 -0.45 35.98
CA PRO A 155 -15.07 -1.35 35.91
C PRO A 155 -15.37 -2.73 36.52
N LEU A 156 -14.72 -3.77 35.98
CA LEU A 156 -14.83 -5.13 36.51
C LEU A 156 -14.26 -5.19 37.92
N LYS A 157 -14.91 -5.98 38.82
CA LYS A 157 -14.43 -6.22 40.16
C LYS A 157 -13.48 -7.41 40.19
N GLU A 158 -12.54 -7.43 41.14
CA GLU A 158 -11.48 -8.46 41.23
C GLU A 158 -12.01 -9.89 41.44
N ASP A 159 -13.18 -10.04 42.05
CA ASP A 159 -13.81 -11.34 42.37
C ASP A 159 -14.76 -11.85 41.28
N MET A 160 -14.89 -11.15 40.16
CA MET A 160 -15.78 -11.55 39.08
C MET A 160 -15.24 -12.73 38.28
N LYS A 161 -16.10 -13.69 37.97
CA LYS A 161 -15.81 -14.75 37.01
C LYS A 161 -16.00 -14.21 35.59
N ILE A 162 -14.96 -14.28 34.79
CA ILE A 162 -14.96 -13.78 33.41
C ILE A 162 -14.78 -14.96 32.47
N ALA A 163 -15.64 -15.06 31.45
CA ALA A 163 -15.45 -15.97 30.33
C ALA A 163 -14.77 -15.23 29.20
N LEU A 164 -13.54 -15.65 28.81
CA LEU A 164 -12.84 -15.17 27.63
C LEU A 164 -13.18 -16.10 26.47
N ILE A 165 -13.83 -15.58 25.43
CA ILE A 165 -14.34 -16.37 24.30
C ILE A 165 -13.89 -15.73 23.00
N GLY A 166 -13.26 -16.49 22.12
CA GLY A 166 -12.83 -16.05 20.80
C GLY A 166 -11.73 -16.94 20.24
N PRO A 167 -11.41 -16.79 18.94
CA PRO A 167 -10.37 -17.60 18.29
C PRO A 167 -9.00 -17.43 18.94
N ASN A 168 -8.70 -16.26 19.51
CA ASN A 168 -7.40 -15.95 20.14
C ASN A 168 -7.49 -15.93 21.69
N ALA A 169 -8.46 -16.63 22.27
CA ALA A 169 -8.64 -16.64 23.72
C ALA A 169 -7.51 -17.35 24.49
N ASN A 170 -6.72 -18.18 23.81
CA ASN A 170 -5.61 -18.95 24.37
C ASN A 170 -4.23 -18.55 23.78
N ASP A 171 -4.12 -17.46 23.04
CA ASP A 171 -2.86 -16.97 22.49
C ASP A 171 -2.04 -16.17 23.52
#